data_5a282783cb76cb9f01547ab7657f2724
#
_entry.id   5a282783cb76cb9f01547ab7657f2724
#
_cell.length_a   1.000
_cell.length_b   1.000
_cell.length_c   1.000
_cell.angle_alpha   90.00
_cell.angle_beta   90.00
_cell.angle_gamma   90.00
#
_symmetry.space_group_name_H-M   'P 1'
#
loop_
_entity.id
_entity.type
_entity.pdbx_description
1 polymer ?
#
loop_
_entity_poly.entity_id
_entity_poly.type
_entity_poly.pdbx_seq_one_letter_code
_entity_poly.pdbx_strand_id
1 'polypeptide(L)'
;MKKLEKSKLQSNKTIQISGSKSISNRLLILESLFENIKIDNLSNSQDTQLLKKALSENTETVDIHHAGTAMRFLTSYYSIQEGKTTILTGSKRMKERPIKNLVTALQNLGVEIEYLENEGFPPLKIKGRKITETQVNVPANISSQFITSLLLIAGKLEKGLEINLVGEITSRSYIEMTLDILTKFGIKASFIGNTIKVEPFTDHQSSIIHYEVESDWSSASYFYSFAALGRKTIRLKSFYRESTQGDSAIAKIYEEFFGIKTIFADEEYTITLQPVEGFTFPEKIILDMNDCPDIAQTLCVTAAALKIPFEISGLGTLRVKETDRLLALYNELQKLGTETEITDSTIRSVRFDEPQENISIKTYQDHRMAMSFAPFCLVKELTIEDENVVEKSYPMFWEDLEKILISNITEINVNTK
;
A
#
# COMPACT_ATOMS: atom_id res chain seq x y z
N MET A 1 -15.12 -16.57 -6.62
CA MET A 1 -13.91 -17.19 -7.23
C MET A 1 -13.77 -16.71 -8.66
N LYS A 2 -12.60 -16.17 -9.03
CA LYS A 2 -12.29 -15.73 -10.40
C LYS A 2 -11.37 -16.74 -11.07
N LYS A 3 -11.85 -17.42 -12.10
CA LYS A 3 -11.00 -18.25 -12.95
C LYS A 3 -10.29 -17.37 -13.97
N LEU A 4 -8.97 -17.51 -14.06
CA LEU A 4 -8.13 -16.86 -15.06
C LEU A 4 -7.58 -17.95 -15.99
N GLU A 5 -8.08 -17.97 -17.21
CA GLU A 5 -7.59 -18.90 -18.23
C GLU A 5 -6.18 -18.52 -18.67
N LYS A 6 -5.41 -19.48 -19.18
CA LYS A 6 -4.12 -19.17 -19.79
C LYS A 6 -4.32 -18.18 -20.94
N SER A 7 -3.69 -17.02 -20.82
CA SER A 7 -3.92 -15.86 -21.67
C SER A 7 -2.64 -15.34 -22.30
N LYS A 8 -2.78 -14.46 -23.29
CA LYS A 8 -1.69 -13.68 -23.87
C LYS A 8 -1.89 -12.21 -23.55
N LEU A 9 -0.80 -11.49 -23.35
CA LEU A 9 -0.83 -10.05 -23.12
C LEU A 9 -0.98 -9.28 -24.45
N GLN A 10 -1.89 -8.30 -24.49
CA GLN A 10 -2.01 -7.34 -25.59
C GLN A 10 -0.98 -6.22 -25.42
N SER A 11 -0.33 -5.82 -26.52
CA SER A 11 0.63 -4.70 -26.51
C SER A 11 -0.05 -3.34 -26.61
N ASN A 12 0.62 -2.30 -26.08
CA ASN A 12 0.23 -0.89 -26.21
C ASN A 12 -1.13 -0.53 -25.62
N LYS A 13 -1.61 -1.29 -24.65
CA LYS A 13 -2.82 -0.94 -23.91
C LYS A 13 -2.49 0.14 -22.86
N THR A 14 -3.45 1.01 -22.63
CA THR A 14 -3.35 2.09 -21.65
C THR A 14 -4.34 1.85 -20.53
N ILE A 15 -3.86 1.89 -19.29
CA ILE A 15 -4.65 1.73 -18.08
C ILE A 15 -4.59 3.02 -17.26
N GLN A 16 -5.74 3.45 -16.76
CA GLN A 16 -5.86 4.52 -15.79
C GLN A 16 -6.04 3.92 -14.41
N ILE A 17 -4.98 3.92 -13.59
CA ILE A 17 -5.06 3.53 -12.19
C ILE A 17 -5.59 4.71 -11.39
N SER A 18 -6.44 4.47 -10.39
CA SER A 18 -6.92 5.52 -9.49
C SER A 18 -5.77 6.07 -8.62
N GLY A 19 -5.99 7.23 -8.02
CA GLY A 19 -5.02 7.86 -7.13
C GLY A 19 -4.57 6.92 -6.00
N SER A 20 -3.35 7.13 -5.52
CA SER A 20 -2.74 6.34 -4.45
C SER A 20 -3.59 6.35 -3.18
N LYS A 21 -3.94 5.16 -2.69
CA LYS A 21 -4.63 4.99 -1.42
C LYS A 21 -3.85 5.61 -0.26
N SER A 22 -2.54 5.43 -0.26
CA SER A 22 -1.66 5.93 0.79
C SER A 22 -1.61 7.45 0.84
N ILE A 23 -1.57 8.12 -0.30
CA ILE A 23 -1.63 9.58 -0.41
C ILE A 23 -3.04 10.07 -0.08
N SER A 24 -4.08 9.49 -0.69
CA SER A 24 -5.47 9.88 -0.49
C SER A 24 -5.90 9.87 0.97
N ASN A 25 -5.52 8.81 1.70
CA ASN A 25 -5.90 8.71 3.12
C ASN A 25 -5.21 9.78 3.99
N ARG A 26 -3.99 10.20 3.65
CA ARG A 26 -3.30 11.32 4.32
C ARG A 26 -4.00 12.64 4.04
N LEU A 27 -4.31 12.88 2.78
CA LEU A 27 -4.94 14.11 2.33
C LEU A 27 -6.34 14.29 2.91
N LEU A 28 -7.13 13.21 3.03
CA LEU A 28 -8.46 13.27 3.68
C LEU A 28 -8.39 13.69 5.15
N ILE A 29 -7.38 13.24 5.90
CA ILE A 29 -7.17 13.72 7.27
C ILE A 29 -6.82 15.20 7.27
N LEU A 30 -5.90 15.63 6.40
CA LEU A 30 -5.50 17.04 6.31
C LEU A 30 -6.67 17.92 5.86
N GLU A 31 -7.46 17.51 4.87
CA GLU A 31 -8.67 18.21 4.41
C GLU A 31 -9.68 18.39 5.57
N SER A 32 -9.79 17.40 6.46
CA SER A 32 -10.67 17.47 7.63
C SER A 32 -10.13 18.33 8.78
N LEU A 33 -8.84 18.60 8.82
CA LEU A 33 -8.18 19.41 9.85
C LEU A 33 -7.94 20.85 9.42
N PHE A 34 -7.74 21.08 8.13
CA PHE A 34 -7.38 22.38 7.57
C PHE A 34 -8.37 22.79 6.48
N GLU A 35 -8.78 24.03 6.50
CA GLU A 35 -9.64 24.62 5.47
C GLU A 35 -8.86 24.85 4.17
N ASN A 36 -9.59 25.02 3.05
CA ASN A 36 -9.01 25.40 1.74
C ASN A 36 -8.13 24.33 1.06
N ILE A 37 -8.38 23.04 1.30
CA ILE A 37 -7.78 21.94 0.54
C ILE A 37 -8.81 21.39 -0.45
N LYS A 38 -8.40 21.19 -1.71
CA LYS A 38 -9.18 20.50 -2.72
C LYS A 38 -8.34 19.38 -3.31
N ILE A 39 -8.87 18.17 -3.28
CA ILE A 39 -8.17 16.96 -3.70
C ILE A 39 -8.83 16.42 -4.97
N ASP A 40 -8.03 16.26 -6.02
CA ASP A 40 -8.44 15.65 -7.27
C ASP A 40 -7.80 14.25 -7.40
N ASN A 41 -8.42 13.35 -8.16
CA ASN A 41 -7.99 11.96 -8.37
C ASN A 41 -7.83 11.15 -7.07
N LEU A 42 -8.76 11.29 -6.10
CA LEU A 42 -8.77 10.45 -4.90
C LEU A 42 -8.84 8.95 -5.26
N SER A 43 -8.24 8.12 -4.45
CA SER A 43 -8.38 6.67 -4.54
C SER A 43 -9.85 6.25 -4.43
N ASN A 44 -10.29 5.38 -5.32
CA ASN A 44 -11.61 4.74 -5.26
C ASN A 44 -11.63 3.47 -4.39
N SER A 45 -10.54 3.17 -3.70
CA SER A 45 -10.42 2.01 -2.83
C SER A 45 -11.43 2.03 -1.68
N GLN A 46 -11.88 0.86 -1.26
CA GLN A 46 -12.81 0.72 -0.13
C GLN A 46 -12.21 1.31 1.16
N ASP A 47 -10.91 1.13 1.41
CA ASP A 47 -10.20 1.73 2.55
C ASP A 47 -10.34 3.26 2.58
N THR A 48 -10.22 3.94 1.42
CA THR A 48 -10.36 5.39 1.31
C THR A 48 -11.81 5.83 1.46
N GLN A 49 -12.77 5.08 0.90
CA GLN A 49 -14.19 5.39 1.04
C GLN A 49 -14.65 5.27 2.49
N LEU A 50 -14.21 4.24 3.21
CA LEU A 50 -14.49 4.07 4.65
C LEU A 50 -13.93 5.22 5.49
N LEU A 51 -12.70 5.68 5.19
CA LEU A 51 -12.10 6.83 5.86
C LEU A 51 -12.90 8.11 5.58
N LYS A 52 -13.22 8.38 4.31
CA LYS A 52 -14.02 9.54 3.90
C LYS A 52 -15.37 9.57 4.59
N LYS A 53 -16.06 8.43 4.65
CA LYS A 53 -17.32 8.26 5.37
C LYS A 53 -17.16 8.59 6.86
N ALA A 54 -16.16 8.00 7.52
CA ALA A 54 -15.90 8.21 8.95
C ALA A 54 -15.61 9.69 9.30
N LEU A 55 -14.96 10.43 8.41
CA LEU A 55 -14.68 11.86 8.60
C LEU A 55 -15.91 12.74 8.37
N SER A 56 -16.85 12.33 7.53
CA SER A 56 -18.08 13.08 7.22
C SER A 56 -19.23 12.81 8.19
N GLU A 57 -19.24 11.66 8.89
CA GLU A 57 -20.29 11.28 9.82
C GLU A 57 -19.96 11.73 11.25
N ASN A 58 -20.98 12.25 11.94
CA ASN A 58 -20.85 12.63 13.36
C ASN A 58 -21.55 11.59 14.26
N THR A 59 -21.07 10.33 14.18
CA THR A 59 -21.56 9.22 14.97
C THR A 59 -20.69 8.96 16.20
N GLU A 60 -21.27 8.47 17.28
CA GLU A 60 -20.52 8.07 18.47
C GLU A 60 -19.65 6.82 18.19
N THR A 61 -20.19 5.88 17.40
CA THR A 61 -19.48 4.65 17.02
C THR A 61 -19.14 4.70 15.54
N VAL A 62 -17.86 4.53 15.25
CA VAL A 62 -17.28 4.53 13.90
C VAL A 62 -16.70 3.16 13.60
N ASP A 63 -17.31 2.46 12.65
CA ASP A 63 -16.82 1.18 12.15
C ASP A 63 -16.11 1.37 10.81
N ILE A 64 -14.79 1.14 10.82
CA ILE A 64 -13.94 1.24 9.62
C ILE A 64 -13.66 -0.12 8.99
N HIS A 65 -14.41 -1.15 9.38
CA HIS A 65 -14.31 -2.50 8.87
C HIS A 65 -12.86 -3.03 8.87
N HIS A 66 -12.23 -3.22 7.71
CA HIS A 66 -10.86 -3.73 7.58
C HIS A 66 -9.83 -2.65 7.17
N ALA A 67 -10.20 -1.36 7.17
CA ALA A 67 -9.34 -0.27 6.75
C ALA A 67 -8.27 0.06 7.80
N GLY A 68 -7.11 -0.62 7.72
CA GLY A 68 -6.05 -0.52 8.71
C GLY A 68 -5.45 0.87 8.85
N THR A 69 -5.25 1.57 7.74
CA THR A 69 -4.76 2.96 7.73
C THR A 69 -5.78 3.90 8.39
N ALA A 70 -7.08 3.72 8.08
CA ALA A 70 -8.15 4.50 8.70
C ALA A 70 -8.18 4.31 10.21
N MET A 71 -8.06 3.07 10.73
CA MET A 71 -7.97 2.81 12.18
C MET A 71 -6.88 3.66 12.83
N ARG A 72 -5.67 3.70 12.28
CA ARG A 72 -4.54 4.41 12.87
C ARG A 72 -4.71 5.92 12.77
N PHE A 73 -5.08 6.41 11.60
CA PHE A 73 -5.23 7.85 11.35
C PHE A 73 -6.39 8.45 12.15
N LEU A 74 -7.53 7.76 12.20
CA LEU A 74 -8.69 8.21 12.99
C LEU A 74 -8.44 8.14 14.49
N THR A 75 -7.59 7.22 14.97
CA THR A 75 -7.22 7.21 16.39
C THR A 75 -6.56 8.52 16.81
N SER A 76 -5.59 9.03 16.04
CA SER A 76 -4.99 10.35 16.30
C SER A 76 -5.96 11.50 16.00
N TYR A 77 -6.73 11.42 14.91
CA TYR A 77 -7.70 12.45 14.55
C TYR A 77 -8.74 12.68 15.66
N TYR A 78 -9.36 11.61 16.17
CA TYR A 78 -10.35 11.74 17.25
C TYR A 78 -9.72 12.13 18.58
N SER A 79 -8.44 11.87 18.79
CA SER A 79 -7.71 12.29 20.00
C SER A 79 -7.63 13.80 20.18
N ILE A 80 -7.70 14.56 19.09
CA ILE A 80 -7.66 16.04 19.11
C ILE A 80 -9.03 16.70 18.92
N GLN A 81 -10.13 15.92 18.83
CA GLN A 81 -11.49 16.45 18.73
C GLN A 81 -12.02 16.77 20.13
N GLU A 82 -11.70 17.96 20.63
CA GLU A 82 -11.99 18.39 22.00
C GLU A 82 -13.48 18.22 22.35
N GLY A 83 -13.76 17.63 23.51
CA GLY A 83 -15.10 17.39 24.02
C GLY A 83 -15.87 16.24 23.34
N LYS A 84 -15.30 15.59 22.31
CA LYS A 84 -15.93 14.46 21.62
C LYS A 84 -15.44 13.13 22.22
N THR A 85 -16.38 12.20 22.42
CA THR A 85 -16.07 10.81 22.73
C THR A 85 -16.44 9.96 21.53
N THR A 86 -15.52 9.12 21.06
CA THR A 86 -15.72 8.26 19.89
C THR A 86 -15.32 6.82 20.19
N ILE A 87 -16.17 5.86 19.83
CA ILE A 87 -15.85 4.43 19.82
C ILE A 87 -15.39 4.06 18.41
N LEU A 88 -14.11 3.72 18.27
CA LEU A 88 -13.54 3.33 16.99
C LEU A 88 -13.36 1.81 16.93
N THR A 89 -14.03 1.16 15.98
CA THR A 89 -14.08 -0.31 15.83
C THR A 89 -13.84 -0.75 14.40
N GLY A 90 -13.87 -2.06 14.17
CA GLY A 90 -13.73 -2.65 12.85
C GLY A 90 -14.03 -4.14 12.85
N SER A 91 -13.73 -4.81 11.73
CA SER A 91 -13.95 -6.25 11.55
C SER A 91 -13.22 -7.11 12.60
N LYS A 92 -13.59 -8.40 12.69
CA LYS A 92 -12.91 -9.35 13.58
C LYS A 92 -11.40 -9.31 13.39
N ARG A 93 -10.91 -9.32 12.14
CA ARG A 93 -9.46 -9.23 11.84
C ARG A 93 -8.85 -7.90 12.27
N MET A 94 -9.59 -6.78 12.16
CA MET A 94 -9.10 -5.48 12.65
C MET A 94 -8.88 -5.49 14.16
N LYS A 95 -9.74 -6.15 14.92
CA LYS A 95 -9.62 -6.32 16.37
C LYS A 95 -8.43 -7.22 16.80
N GLU A 96 -7.79 -7.91 15.85
CA GLU A 96 -6.59 -8.72 16.06
C GLU A 96 -5.29 -7.98 15.64
N ARG A 97 -5.41 -6.78 15.05
CA ARG A 97 -4.26 -6.01 14.60
C ARG A 97 -3.76 -5.05 15.68
N PRO A 98 -2.47 -5.10 16.05
CA PRO A 98 -1.96 -4.33 17.18
C PRO A 98 -2.05 -2.81 16.92
N ILE A 99 -2.36 -2.05 18.00
CA ILE A 99 -2.40 -0.59 18.01
C ILE A 99 -1.79 0.00 19.30
N LYS A 100 -1.29 -0.86 20.18
CA LYS A 100 -0.79 -0.47 21.52
C LYS A 100 0.19 0.70 21.47
N ASN A 101 1.17 0.66 20.57
CA ASN A 101 2.22 1.69 20.51
C ASN A 101 1.67 3.08 20.18
N LEU A 102 0.67 3.17 19.30
CA LEU A 102 0.00 4.43 18.99
C LEU A 102 -0.82 4.93 20.18
N VAL A 103 -1.58 4.03 20.80
CA VAL A 103 -2.38 4.36 21.99
C VAL A 103 -1.49 4.85 23.12
N THR A 104 -0.38 4.14 23.41
CA THR A 104 0.58 4.57 24.42
C THR A 104 1.19 5.94 24.10
N ALA A 105 1.53 6.21 22.86
CA ALA A 105 2.05 7.52 22.43
C ALA A 105 1.03 8.63 22.68
N LEU A 106 -0.23 8.41 22.33
CA LEU A 106 -1.31 9.38 22.55
C LEU A 106 -1.64 9.55 24.04
N GLN A 107 -1.60 8.48 24.83
CA GLN A 107 -1.75 8.56 26.29
C GLN A 107 -0.61 9.35 26.94
N ASN A 108 0.63 9.21 26.46
CA ASN A 108 1.77 10.02 26.89
C ASN A 108 1.60 11.51 26.52
N LEU A 109 0.84 11.81 25.47
CA LEU A 109 0.39 13.15 25.11
C LEU A 109 -0.87 13.59 25.89
N GLY A 110 -1.28 12.82 26.89
CA GLY A 110 -2.36 13.12 27.82
C GLY A 110 -3.75 12.69 27.33
N VAL A 111 -3.92 12.03 26.18
CA VAL A 111 -5.24 11.61 25.67
C VAL A 111 -5.78 10.43 26.49
N GLU A 112 -7.08 10.46 26.80
CA GLU A 112 -7.75 9.32 27.43
C GLU A 112 -8.25 8.34 26.37
N ILE A 113 -7.64 7.14 26.34
CA ILE A 113 -8.03 6.05 25.44
C ILE A 113 -8.19 4.76 26.25
N GLU A 114 -9.35 4.14 26.09
CA GLU A 114 -9.74 2.88 26.74
C GLU A 114 -9.85 1.76 25.69
N TYR A 115 -9.30 0.59 25.99
CA TYR A 115 -9.55 -0.62 25.21
C TYR A 115 -10.86 -1.26 25.68
N LEU A 116 -11.83 -1.46 24.79
CA LEU A 116 -13.13 -2.00 25.14
C LEU A 116 -13.18 -3.53 25.22
N GLU A 117 -12.22 -4.21 24.59
CA GLU A 117 -12.14 -5.69 24.60
C GLU A 117 -10.74 -6.11 25.07
N ASN A 118 -9.80 -6.30 24.17
CA ASN A 118 -8.45 -6.78 24.51
C ASN A 118 -7.45 -5.62 24.55
N GLU A 119 -6.61 -5.57 25.59
CA GLU A 119 -5.54 -4.57 25.72
C GLU A 119 -4.59 -4.63 24.51
N GLY A 120 -4.30 -3.49 23.91
CA GLY A 120 -3.42 -3.37 22.74
C GLY A 120 -4.10 -3.49 21.40
N PHE A 121 -5.43 -3.75 21.37
CA PHE A 121 -6.21 -3.99 20.18
C PHE A 121 -7.52 -3.18 20.17
N PRO A 122 -8.07 -2.83 18.97
CA PRO A 122 -9.42 -2.26 18.89
C PRO A 122 -10.48 -3.24 19.44
N PRO A 123 -11.68 -2.78 19.85
CA PRO A 123 -12.20 -1.42 19.76
C PRO A 123 -11.63 -0.47 20.81
N LEU A 124 -11.55 0.83 20.43
CA LEU A 124 -11.05 1.89 21.29
C LEU A 124 -12.16 2.88 21.62
N LYS A 125 -12.23 3.31 22.87
CA LYS A 125 -13.03 4.50 23.28
C LYS A 125 -12.06 5.65 23.49
N ILE A 126 -12.20 6.69 22.69
CA ILE A 126 -11.27 7.82 22.61
C ILE A 126 -12.02 9.06 23.10
N LYS A 127 -11.47 9.74 24.11
CA LYS A 127 -11.97 11.04 24.56
C LYS A 127 -11.03 12.12 24.04
N GLY A 128 -11.50 12.87 23.04
CA GLY A 128 -10.75 13.94 22.42
C GLY A 128 -10.52 15.10 23.37
N ARG A 129 -9.30 15.63 23.33
CA ARG A 129 -8.87 16.74 24.18
C ARG A 129 -7.83 17.63 23.50
N LYS A 130 -7.63 18.80 24.07
CA LYS A 130 -6.49 19.65 23.71
C LYS A 130 -5.20 19.01 24.20
N ILE A 131 -4.25 18.78 23.29
CA ILE A 131 -2.91 18.28 23.60
C ILE A 131 -1.99 19.47 23.85
N THR A 132 -1.29 19.46 24.97
CA THR A 132 -0.37 20.52 25.41
C THR A 132 1.09 20.07 25.44
N GLU A 133 1.30 18.77 25.47
CA GLU A 133 2.61 18.11 25.38
C GLU A 133 3.18 18.32 23.98
N THR A 134 4.50 18.52 23.94
CA THR A 134 5.21 18.89 22.70
C THR A 134 6.15 17.79 22.19
N GLN A 135 6.30 16.71 22.96
CA GLN A 135 7.24 15.64 22.64
C GLN A 135 6.66 14.27 22.95
N VAL A 136 7.01 13.28 22.10
CA VAL A 136 6.62 11.90 22.32
C VAL A 136 7.67 10.93 21.76
N ASN A 137 7.90 9.81 22.47
CA ASN A 137 8.74 8.71 21.99
C ASN A 137 7.87 7.64 21.34
N VAL A 138 8.26 7.16 20.15
CA VAL A 138 7.52 6.15 19.38
C VAL A 138 8.47 5.06 18.90
N PRO A 139 8.18 3.77 19.19
CA PRO A 139 8.92 2.67 18.59
C PRO A 139 8.77 2.67 17.04
N ALA A 140 9.90 2.66 16.33
CA ALA A 140 9.95 2.83 14.88
C ALA A 140 9.98 1.51 14.09
N ASN A 141 10.15 0.38 14.78
CA ASN A 141 10.37 -0.95 14.18
C ASN A 141 9.10 -1.78 13.93
N ILE A 142 7.90 -1.25 14.23
CA ILE A 142 6.64 -2.01 14.12
C ILE A 142 5.78 -1.54 12.95
N SER A 143 5.51 -0.24 12.86
CA SER A 143 4.64 0.30 11.81
C SER A 143 4.84 1.80 11.63
N SER A 144 5.22 2.21 10.43
CA SER A 144 5.26 3.63 10.03
C SER A 144 3.90 4.33 10.10
N GLN A 145 2.79 3.58 10.10
CA GLN A 145 1.44 4.14 10.22
C GLN A 145 1.21 4.84 11.56
N PHE A 146 1.86 4.38 12.64
CA PHE A 146 1.75 5.03 13.95
C PHE A 146 2.42 6.41 13.94
N ILE A 147 3.62 6.50 13.37
CA ILE A 147 4.36 7.74 13.21
C ILE A 147 3.59 8.70 12.29
N THR A 148 3.16 8.21 11.12
CA THR A 148 2.34 8.97 10.16
C THR A 148 1.08 9.55 10.82
N SER A 149 0.40 8.76 11.63
CA SER A 149 -0.84 9.16 12.32
C SER A 149 -0.62 10.37 13.23
N LEU A 150 0.49 10.41 13.95
CA LEU A 150 0.87 11.55 14.79
C LEU A 150 1.33 12.76 13.96
N LEU A 151 2.07 12.53 12.87
CA LEU A 151 2.51 13.60 11.96
C LEU A 151 1.32 14.36 11.35
N LEU A 152 0.27 13.65 10.96
CA LEU A 152 -0.91 14.23 10.33
C LEU A 152 -1.66 15.20 11.25
N ILE A 153 -1.65 15.00 12.57
CA ILE A 153 -2.28 15.89 13.52
C ILE A 153 -1.33 16.97 14.06
N ALA A 154 -0.02 16.77 13.92
CA ALA A 154 1.00 17.59 14.57
C ALA A 154 0.92 19.08 14.21
N GLY A 155 0.65 19.41 12.94
CA GLY A 155 0.47 20.79 12.49
C GLY A 155 -0.78 21.50 13.07
N LYS A 156 -1.75 20.73 13.57
CA LYS A 156 -2.96 21.28 14.22
C LYS A 156 -2.75 21.59 15.71
N LEU A 157 -1.69 21.03 16.31
CA LEU A 157 -1.37 21.28 17.72
C LEU A 157 -0.78 22.69 17.90
N GLU A 158 -1.17 23.41 18.95
CA GLU A 158 -0.76 24.80 19.18
C GLU A 158 0.75 25.04 19.20
N LYS A 159 1.51 24.04 19.64
CA LYS A 159 2.99 24.11 19.73
C LYS A 159 3.71 23.15 18.76
N GLY A 160 2.94 22.53 17.84
CA GLY A 160 3.48 21.47 17.02
C GLY A 160 3.80 20.20 17.82
N LEU A 161 4.64 19.32 17.27
CA LEU A 161 5.03 18.06 17.91
C LEU A 161 6.45 17.63 17.50
N GLU A 162 7.22 17.19 18.48
CA GLU A 162 8.49 16.51 18.29
C GLU A 162 8.32 15.01 18.56
N ILE A 163 8.66 14.17 17.59
CA ILE A 163 8.53 12.73 17.68
C ILE A 163 9.94 12.12 17.66
N ASN A 164 10.30 11.47 18.76
CA ASN A 164 11.58 10.76 18.89
C ASN A 164 11.37 9.28 18.54
N LEU A 165 11.99 8.82 17.47
CA LEU A 165 11.90 7.46 16.97
C LEU A 165 12.87 6.56 17.73
N VAL A 166 12.34 5.50 18.34
CA VAL A 166 13.13 4.57 19.14
C VAL A 166 13.34 3.27 18.36
N GLY A 167 14.60 2.87 18.19
CA GLY A 167 14.98 1.67 17.45
C GLY A 167 15.20 1.91 15.96
N GLU A 168 15.24 0.83 15.19
CA GLU A 168 15.44 0.85 13.75
C GLU A 168 14.17 1.32 13.04
N ILE A 169 14.32 2.21 12.05
CA ILE A 169 13.19 2.75 11.29
C ILE A 169 12.84 1.80 10.15
N THR A 170 11.60 1.29 10.17
CA THR A 170 11.06 0.47 9.09
C THR A 170 10.10 1.28 8.22
N SER A 171 10.08 0.99 6.91
CA SER A 171 9.20 1.67 5.94
C SER A 171 9.34 3.20 6.00
N ARG A 172 10.57 3.69 6.00
CA ARG A 172 10.93 5.11 6.10
C ARG A 172 10.28 5.95 4.99
N SER A 173 10.16 5.40 3.79
CA SER A 173 9.51 6.04 2.64
C SER A 173 8.09 6.57 2.93
N TYR A 174 7.31 5.86 3.77
CA TYR A 174 5.95 6.32 4.14
C TYR A 174 5.97 7.51 5.12
N ILE A 175 7.03 7.64 5.93
CA ILE A 175 7.24 8.80 6.81
C ILE A 175 7.61 10.00 5.93
N GLU A 176 8.56 9.83 5.03
CA GLU A 176 9.03 10.86 4.08
C GLU A 176 7.90 11.34 3.17
N MET A 177 7.07 10.43 2.63
CA MET A 177 5.85 10.77 1.90
C MET A 177 4.94 11.70 2.72
N THR A 178 4.78 11.42 4.02
CA THR A 178 3.92 12.25 4.88
C THR A 178 4.53 13.64 5.07
N LEU A 179 5.83 13.73 5.31
CA LEU A 179 6.54 15.00 5.48
C LEU A 179 6.51 15.84 4.20
N ASP A 180 6.67 15.21 3.03
CA ASP A 180 6.53 15.88 1.74
C ASP A 180 5.12 16.49 1.56
N ILE A 181 4.09 15.72 1.87
CA ILE A 181 2.72 16.20 1.81
C ILE A 181 2.53 17.39 2.77
N LEU A 182 2.97 17.29 4.04
CA LEU A 182 2.87 18.39 5.01
C LEU A 182 3.57 19.65 4.48
N THR A 183 4.76 19.50 3.90
CA THR A 183 5.53 20.61 3.33
C THR A 183 4.81 21.29 2.17
N LYS A 184 4.18 20.50 1.28
CA LYS A 184 3.36 21.04 0.17
C LYS A 184 2.15 21.84 0.66
N PHE A 185 1.66 21.53 1.86
CA PHE A 185 0.60 22.32 2.53
C PHE A 185 1.13 23.49 3.38
N GLY A 186 2.45 23.78 3.32
CA GLY A 186 3.07 24.86 4.09
C GLY A 186 3.31 24.55 5.56
N ILE A 187 3.09 23.29 5.98
CA ILE A 187 3.38 22.83 7.34
C ILE A 187 4.88 22.51 7.42
N LYS A 188 5.63 23.28 8.19
CA LYS A 188 7.06 23.09 8.33
C LYS A 188 7.37 21.85 9.14
N ALA A 189 8.20 20.98 8.57
CA ALA A 189 8.65 19.77 9.22
C ALA A 189 10.15 19.53 8.95
N SER A 190 10.82 18.89 9.89
CA SER A 190 12.21 18.44 9.72
C SER A 190 12.39 17.03 10.25
N PHE A 191 13.29 16.25 9.62
CA PHE A 191 13.64 14.90 10.03
C PHE A 191 15.17 14.78 10.10
N ILE A 192 15.71 14.82 11.31
CA ILE A 192 17.16 14.79 11.56
C ILE A 192 17.49 13.63 12.50
N GLY A 193 18.32 12.71 12.02
CA GLY A 193 18.61 11.47 12.75
C GLY A 193 17.34 10.66 13.00
N ASN A 194 16.99 10.46 14.26
CA ASN A 194 15.78 9.76 14.69
C ASN A 194 14.70 10.70 15.26
N THR A 195 14.83 12.01 15.04
CA THR A 195 13.86 13.00 15.55
C THR A 195 13.15 13.67 14.40
N ILE A 196 11.83 13.69 14.46
CA ILE A 196 10.98 14.42 13.53
C ILE A 196 10.32 15.57 14.31
N LYS A 197 10.42 16.80 13.80
CA LYS A 197 9.77 17.95 14.37
C LYS A 197 8.82 18.55 13.35
N VAL A 198 7.57 18.78 13.76
CA VAL A 198 6.54 19.46 12.98
C VAL A 198 6.14 20.72 13.74
N GLU A 199 6.22 21.86 13.06
CA GLU A 199 5.79 23.15 13.61
C GLU A 199 4.26 23.30 13.51
N PRO A 200 3.63 24.12 14.38
CA PRO A 200 2.22 24.43 14.23
C PRO A 200 1.98 25.13 12.90
N PHE A 201 0.87 24.81 12.26
CA PHE A 201 0.46 25.50 11.04
C PHE A 201 -0.06 26.89 11.39
N THR A 202 0.64 27.91 10.93
CA THR A 202 0.34 29.32 11.23
C THR A 202 -0.09 30.11 10.00
N ASP A 203 -0.04 29.48 8.83
CA ASP A 203 -0.37 30.17 7.58
C ASP A 203 -1.88 30.13 7.32
N HIS A 204 -2.49 31.31 7.38
CA HIS A 204 -3.90 31.51 7.06
C HIS A 204 -4.06 31.95 5.58
N GLN A 205 -3.32 31.33 4.65
CA GLN A 205 -3.49 31.62 3.24
C GLN A 205 -4.95 31.39 2.83
N SER A 206 -5.55 32.43 2.28
CA SER A 206 -6.91 32.39 1.74
C SER A 206 -7.04 31.67 0.39
N SER A 207 -5.93 31.18 -0.16
CA SER A 207 -5.91 30.47 -1.42
C SER A 207 -6.19 28.98 -1.25
N ILE A 208 -7.04 28.44 -2.10
CA ILE A 208 -7.31 26.99 -2.16
C ILE A 208 -6.05 26.28 -2.67
N ILE A 209 -5.58 25.30 -1.90
CA ILE A 209 -4.50 24.40 -2.30
C ILE A 209 -5.12 23.24 -3.07
N HIS A 210 -4.80 23.14 -4.36
CA HIS A 210 -5.19 22.01 -5.19
C HIS A 210 -4.11 20.95 -5.14
N TYR A 211 -4.50 19.70 -4.88
CA TYR A 211 -3.61 18.57 -4.90
C TYR A 211 -4.17 17.45 -5.78
N GLU A 212 -3.50 17.16 -6.89
CA GLU A 212 -3.81 16.00 -7.72
C GLU A 212 -3.05 14.78 -7.21
N VAL A 213 -3.80 13.74 -6.85
CA VAL A 213 -3.21 12.51 -6.31
C VAL A 213 -2.60 11.70 -7.44
N GLU A 214 -1.29 11.43 -7.35
CA GLU A 214 -0.61 10.50 -8.23
C GLU A 214 -1.24 9.10 -8.16
N SER A 215 -1.29 8.37 -9.28
CA SER A 215 -1.76 6.98 -9.32
C SER A 215 -0.92 6.07 -8.42
N ASP A 216 -1.52 4.96 -8.00
CA ASP A 216 -0.97 4.07 -6.98
C ASP A 216 0.15 3.17 -7.54
N TRP A 217 1.39 3.38 -7.09
CA TRP A 217 2.55 2.59 -7.51
C TRP A 217 2.50 1.13 -7.04
N SER A 218 1.87 0.85 -5.89
CA SER A 218 1.63 -0.53 -5.49
C SER A 218 0.75 -1.25 -6.53
N SER A 219 -0.29 -0.56 -7.01
CA SER A 219 -1.19 -1.09 -8.04
C SER A 219 -0.49 -1.21 -9.40
N ALA A 220 0.40 -0.27 -9.73
CA ALA A 220 1.23 -0.35 -10.93
C ALA A 220 2.10 -1.62 -10.93
N SER A 221 2.56 -2.08 -9.77
CA SER A 221 3.45 -3.25 -9.66
C SER A 221 2.91 -4.50 -10.34
N TYR A 222 1.59 -4.70 -10.31
CA TYR A 222 0.96 -5.84 -10.97
C TYR A 222 1.11 -5.77 -12.48
N PHE A 223 1.03 -4.58 -13.08
CA PHE A 223 1.23 -4.37 -14.51
C PHE A 223 2.70 -4.51 -14.92
N TYR A 224 3.64 -4.18 -14.03
CA TYR A 224 5.05 -4.52 -14.23
C TYR A 224 5.25 -6.04 -14.33
N SER A 225 4.59 -6.82 -13.48
CA SER A 225 4.60 -8.28 -13.55
C SER A 225 4.01 -8.78 -14.88
N PHE A 226 2.85 -8.25 -15.30
CA PHE A 226 2.28 -8.57 -16.62
C PHE A 226 3.23 -8.23 -17.77
N ALA A 227 3.87 -7.06 -17.74
CA ALA A 227 4.82 -6.67 -18.78
C ALA A 227 6.05 -7.59 -18.81
N ALA A 228 6.56 -8.00 -17.63
CA ALA A 228 7.71 -8.89 -17.50
C ALA A 228 7.40 -10.30 -18.05
N LEU A 229 6.26 -10.88 -17.65
CA LEU A 229 5.86 -12.23 -18.08
C LEU A 229 5.38 -12.28 -19.53
N GLY A 230 4.64 -11.27 -19.96
CA GLY A 230 4.08 -11.21 -21.31
C GLY A 230 5.01 -10.64 -22.36
N ARG A 231 6.15 -10.01 -21.97
CA ARG A 231 7.11 -9.32 -22.84
C ARG A 231 6.42 -8.38 -23.84
N LYS A 232 5.44 -7.61 -23.37
CA LYS A 232 4.67 -6.62 -24.13
C LYS A 232 4.61 -5.28 -23.40
N THR A 233 4.47 -4.21 -24.19
CA THR A 233 4.40 -2.84 -23.67
C THR A 233 3.01 -2.55 -23.08
N ILE A 234 2.99 -1.94 -21.89
CA ILE A 234 1.80 -1.42 -21.20
C ILE A 234 2.02 0.05 -20.89
N ARG A 235 0.97 0.89 -21.00
CA ARG A 235 1.00 2.29 -20.58
C ARG A 235 0.11 2.50 -19.36
N LEU A 236 0.62 3.29 -18.40
CA LEU A 236 -0.12 3.64 -17.18
C LEU A 236 -0.17 5.16 -17.06
N LYS A 237 -1.33 5.72 -16.70
CA LYS A 237 -1.56 7.18 -16.60
C LYS A 237 -1.46 7.68 -15.16
N SER A 238 -1.22 9.00 -15.05
CA SER A 238 -1.15 9.77 -13.80
C SER A 238 0.00 9.32 -12.88
N PHE A 239 1.18 9.09 -13.46
CA PHE A 239 2.42 8.78 -12.76
C PHE A 239 3.46 9.88 -12.98
N TYR A 240 4.20 10.24 -11.93
CA TYR A 240 5.24 11.25 -11.95
C TYR A 240 6.63 10.63 -11.87
N ARG A 241 7.60 11.28 -12.55
CA ARG A 241 9.01 10.86 -12.52
C ARG A 241 9.59 10.91 -11.09
N GLU A 242 9.23 11.96 -10.37
CA GLU A 242 9.63 12.16 -8.99
C GLU A 242 8.45 11.87 -8.06
N SER A 243 8.27 10.59 -7.76
CA SER A 243 7.22 10.12 -6.88
C SER A 243 7.71 10.04 -5.44
N THR A 244 6.84 10.46 -4.51
CA THR A 244 7.08 10.28 -3.07
C THR A 244 6.60 8.91 -2.56
N GLN A 245 5.96 8.11 -3.40
CA GLN A 245 5.56 6.75 -3.05
C GLN A 245 6.78 5.83 -3.07
N GLY A 246 7.12 5.20 -1.94
CA GLY A 246 8.26 4.28 -1.85
C GLY A 246 8.18 3.11 -2.83
N ASP A 247 6.96 2.68 -3.16
CA ASP A 247 6.71 1.62 -4.13
C ASP A 247 7.08 2.01 -5.59
N SER A 248 7.38 3.28 -5.87
CA SER A 248 7.94 3.71 -7.17
C SER A 248 9.31 3.07 -7.46
N ALA A 249 9.98 2.54 -6.43
CA ALA A 249 11.18 1.73 -6.57
C ALA A 249 10.99 0.54 -7.53
N ILE A 250 9.75 0.10 -7.76
CA ILE A 250 9.40 -0.96 -8.72
C ILE A 250 9.96 -0.68 -10.11
N ALA A 251 10.01 0.59 -10.54
CA ALA A 251 10.53 0.97 -11.85
C ALA A 251 12.00 0.55 -12.01
N LYS A 252 12.83 0.86 -11.01
CA LYS A 252 14.24 0.47 -11.00
C LYS A 252 14.42 -1.04 -10.82
N ILE A 253 13.68 -1.65 -9.89
CA ILE A 253 13.73 -3.09 -9.61
C ILE A 253 13.41 -3.90 -10.88
N TYR A 254 12.35 -3.52 -11.61
CA TYR A 254 11.97 -4.27 -12.80
C TYR A 254 12.86 -4.00 -14.02
N GLU A 255 13.46 -2.82 -14.11
CA GLU A 255 14.48 -2.55 -15.12
C GLU A 255 15.72 -3.42 -14.88
N GLU A 256 16.20 -3.49 -13.64
CA GLU A 256 17.41 -4.21 -13.25
C GLU A 256 17.27 -5.73 -13.33
N PHE A 257 16.16 -6.29 -12.80
CA PHE A 257 16.03 -7.75 -12.63
C PHE A 257 15.16 -8.43 -13.66
N PHE A 258 14.25 -7.70 -14.31
CA PHE A 258 13.29 -8.29 -15.26
C PHE A 258 13.34 -7.65 -16.65
N GLY A 259 14.20 -6.67 -16.87
CA GLY A 259 14.35 -5.99 -18.15
C GLY A 259 13.07 -5.29 -18.60
N ILE A 260 12.39 -4.60 -17.68
CA ILE A 260 11.24 -3.75 -17.98
C ILE A 260 11.62 -2.31 -17.71
N LYS A 261 11.93 -1.58 -18.78
CA LYS A 261 12.29 -0.15 -18.70
C LYS A 261 11.04 0.70 -18.54
N THR A 262 11.09 1.66 -17.62
CA THR A 262 10.05 2.67 -17.42
C THR A 262 10.41 3.93 -18.21
N ILE A 263 9.56 4.28 -19.18
CA ILE A 263 9.72 5.50 -19.98
C ILE A 263 8.67 6.50 -19.51
N PHE A 264 9.10 7.65 -19.00
CA PHE A 264 8.23 8.71 -18.53
C PHE A 264 7.93 9.70 -19.66
N ALA A 265 6.65 9.99 -19.87
CA ALA A 265 6.14 11.09 -20.69
C ALA A 265 5.57 12.15 -19.74
N ASP A 266 6.44 13.08 -19.31
CA ASP A 266 6.16 14.00 -18.19
C ASP A 266 4.99 14.97 -18.53
N GLU A 267 4.84 15.41 -19.78
CA GLU A 267 3.75 16.29 -20.22
C GLU A 267 2.37 15.61 -20.15
N GLU A 268 2.32 14.28 -20.27
CA GLU A 268 1.09 13.47 -20.24
C GLU A 268 0.89 12.76 -18.91
N TYR A 269 1.84 12.89 -17.97
CA TYR A 269 1.87 12.12 -16.71
C TYR A 269 1.68 10.62 -16.95
N THR A 270 2.31 10.09 -18.01
CA THR A 270 2.17 8.70 -18.43
C THR A 270 3.50 7.98 -18.33
N ILE A 271 3.48 6.74 -17.87
CA ILE A 271 4.63 5.83 -17.94
C ILE A 271 4.36 4.71 -18.93
N THR A 272 5.41 4.33 -19.66
CA THR A 272 5.39 3.19 -20.56
C THR A 272 6.31 2.10 -20.01
N LEU A 273 5.75 0.94 -19.70
CA LEU A 273 6.47 -0.25 -19.29
C LEU A 273 6.93 -0.98 -20.54
N GLN A 274 8.20 -0.87 -20.88
CA GLN A 274 8.74 -1.41 -22.14
C GLN A 274 9.72 -2.54 -21.86
N PRO A 275 9.48 -3.75 -22.37
CA PRO A 275 10.46 -4.83 -22.31
C PRO A 275 11.73 -4.48 -23.08
N VAL A 276 12.89 -4.68 -22.45
CA VAL A 276 14.20 -4.54 -23.08
C VAL A 276 14.44 -5.79 -23.94
N GLU A 277 14.74 -5.56 -25.21
CA GLU A 277 15.02 -6.65 -26.16
C GLU A 277 16.38 -7.28 -25.83
N GLY A 278 16.47 -8.62 -25.90
CA GLY A 278 17.71 -9.34 -25.59
C GLY A 278 18.16 -9.27 -24.13
N PHE A 279 17.27 -8.87 -23.20
CA PHE A 279 17.62 -8.82 -21.78
C PHE A 279 18.00 -10.19 -21.23
N THR A 280 19.13 -10.27 -20.55
CA THR A 280 19.61 -11.47 -19.86
C THR A 280 19.20 -11.39 -18.39
N PHE A 281 18.41 -12.36 -17.92
CA PHE A 281 18.01 -12.45 -16.53
C PHE A 281 19.22 -12.71 -15.60
N PRO A 282 19.22 -12.17 -14.38
CA PRO A 282 20.27 -12.46 -13.41
C PRO A 282 20.22 -13.92 -12.95
N GLU A 283 21.36 -14.44 -12.48
CA GLU A 283 21.43 -15.78 -11.89
C GLU A 283 20.64 -15.87 -10.58
N LYS A 284 20.57 -14.77 -9.79
CA LYS A 284 19.82 -14.68 -8.54
C LYS A 284 19.47 -13.21 -8.25
N ILE A 285 18.28 -12.97 -7.72
CA ILE A 285 17.85 -11.69 -7.18
C ILE A 285 18.14 -11.68 -5.68
N ILE A 286 18.93 -10.71 -5.20
CA ILE A 286 19.15 -10.45 -3.77
C ILE A 286 18.75 -9.00 -3.52
N LEU A 287 17.72 -8.78 -2.70
CA LEU A 287 17.15 -7.44 -2.52
C LEU A 287 16.61 -7.25 -1.10
N ASP A 288 16.93 -6.09 -0.51
CA ASP A 288 16.27 -5.61 0.70
C ASP A 288 15.08 -4.72 0.32
N MET A 289 13.90 -5.03 0.86
CA MET A 289 12.65 -4.32 0.58
C MET A 289 12.07 -3.63 1.82
N ASN A 290 12.90 -3.28 2.79
CA ASN A 290 12.45 -2.60 4.01
C ASN A 290 11.69 -1.28 3.71
N ASP A 291 12.06 -0.55 2.66
CA ASP A 291 11.44 0.71 2.26
C ASP A 291 10.22 0.56 1.33
N CYS A 292 10.04 -0.60 0.69
CA CYS A 292 8.92 -0.89 -0.21
C CYS A 292 8.37 -2.32 -0.05
N PRO A 293 8.08 -2.79 1.18
CA PRO A 293 7.70 -4.18 1.43
C PRO A 293 6.37 -4.57 0.78
N ASP A 294 5.53 -3.61 0.47
CA ASP A 294 4.18 -3.84 -0.05
C ASP A 294 4.16 -4.37 -1.50
N ILE A 295 5.25 -4.26 -2.26
CA ILE A 295 5.39 -4.83 -3.61
C ILE A 295 6.17 -6.15 -3.66
N ALA A 296 6.60 -6.67 -2.50
CA ALA A 296 7.38 -7.90 -2.42
C ALA A 296 6.64 -9.14 -2.97
N GLN A 297 5.32 -9.25 -2.73
CA GLN A 297 4.54 -10.38 -3.27
C GLN A 297 4.59 -10.40 -4.79
N THR A 298 4.40 -9.26 -5.45
CA THR A 298 4.46 -9.15 -6.91
C THR A 298 5.82 -9.55 -7.45
N LEU A 299 6.89 -9.09 -6.80
CA LEU A 299 8.27 -9.42 -7.18
C LEU A 299 8.53 -10.93 -7.05
N CYS A 300 8.19 -11.53 -5.91
CA CYS A 300 8.40 -12.96 -5.67
C CYS A 300 7.62 -13.84 -6.68
N VAL A 301 6.35 -13.48 -6.97
CA VAL A 301 5.55 -14.20 -7.96
C VAL A 301 6.13 -14.06 -9.36
N THR A 302 6.62 -12.86 -9.75
CA THR A 302 7.27 -12.64 -11.05
C THR A 302 8.55 -13.48 -11.17
N ALA A 303 9.41 -13.47 -10.14
CA ALA A 303 10.63 -14.24 -10.11
C ALA A 303 10.34 -15.76 -10.16
N ALA A 304 9.35 -16.25 -9.41
CA ALA A 304 8.88 -17.63 -9.42
C ALA A 304 8.39 -18.07 -10.81
N ALA A 305 7.56 -17.24 -11.45
CA ALA A 305 7.01 -17.50 -12.78
C ALA A 305 8.10 -17.59 -13.86
N LEU A 306 9.19 -16.83 -13.71
CA LEU A 306 10.36 -16.84 -14.60
C LEU A 306 11.44 -17.86 -14.16
N LYS A 307 11.21 -18.59 -13.07
CA LYS A 307 12.17 -19.53 -12.46
C LYS A 307 13.53 -18.86 -12.14
N ILE A 308 13.52 -17.59 -11.73
CA ILE A 308 14.71 -16.84 -11.31
C ILE A 308 14.90 -17.02 -9.80
N PRO A 309 16.04 -17.55 -9.33
CA PRO A 309 16.33 -17.65 -7.91
C PRO A 309 16.27 -16.28 -7.20
N PHE A 310 15.71 -16.25 -6.00
CA PHE A 310 15.60 -15.00 -5.24
C PHE A 310 15.82 -15.17 -3.74
N GLU A 311 16.27 -14.10 -3.11
CA GLU A 311 16.35 -13.93 -1.65
C GLU A 311 15.98 -12.49 -1.32
N ILE A 312 14.82 -12.32 -0.69
CA ILE A 312 14.24 -11.01 -0.42
C ILE A 312 14.14 -10.82 1.09
N SER A 313 14.78 -9.76 1.60
CA SER A 313 14.81 -9.38 3.01
C SER A 313 14.00 -8.10 3.27
N GLY A 314 13.99 -7.61 4.54
CA GLY A 314 13.26 -6.40 4.92
C GLY A 314 11.74 -6.59 5.05
N LEU A 315 11.25 -7.82 5.16
CA LEU A 315 9.82 -8.16 5.08
C LEU A 315 9.13 -8.34 6.44
N GLY A 316 9.78 -8.00 7.56
CA GLY A 316 9.24 -8.24 8.91
C GLY A 316 7.87 -7.61 9.15
N THR A 317 7.59 -6.43 8.57
CA THR A 317 6.30 -5.77 8.71
C THR A 317 5.15 -6.50 8.01
N LEU A 318 5.43 -7.43 7.09
CA LEU A 318 4.41 -8.20 6.36
C LEU A 318 3.68 -9.23 7.23
N ARG A 319 4.28 -9.63 8.37
CA ARG A 319 3.69 -10.57 9.32
C ARG A 319 2.42 -10.05 10.00
N VAL A 320 2.28 -8.73 10.15
CA VAL A 320 1.21 -8.07 10.93
C VAL A 320 0.25 -7.24 10.04
N LYS A 321 0.23 -7.51 8.74
CA LYS A 321 -0.68 -6.86 7.78
C LYS A 321 -2.09 -7.50 7.82
N GLU A 322 -2.82 -7.45 6.72
CA GLU A 322 -4.15 -8.06 6.55
C GLU A 322 -4.13 -9.56 6.89
N THR A 323 -3.08 -10.21 6.53
CA THR A 323 -2.70 -11.58 6.94
C THR A 323 -1.21 -11.60 7.28
N ASP A 324 -0.68 -12.74 7.71
CA ASP A 324 0.75 -12.99 7.62
C ASP A 324 1.10 -13.23 6.15
N ARG A 325 1.46 -12.13 5.45
CA ARG A 325 1.73 -12.15 4.00
C ARG A 325 2.90 -13.04 3.63
N LEU A 326 3.90 -13.12 4.53
CA LEU A 326 5.09 -13.93 4.28
C LEU A 326 4.74 -15.42 4.30
N LEU A 327 3.94 -15.86 5.28
CA LEU A 327 3.43 -17.22 5.35
C LEU A 327 2.46 -17.53 4.20
N ALA A 328 1.59 -16.59 3.84
CA ALA A 328 0.67 -16.75 2.71
C ALA A 328 1.45 -16.92 1.41
N LEU A 329 2.47 -16.10 1.17
CA LEU A 329 3.32 -16.17 -0.01
C LEU A 329 4.07 -17.52 -0.08
N TYR A 330 4.64 -17.97 1.06
CA TYR A 330 5.26 -19.29 1.18
C TYR A 330 4.32 -20.42 0.75
N ASN A 331 3.09 -20.43 1.26
CA ASN A 331 2.11 -21.47 0.95
C ASN A 331 1.67 -21.46 -0.53
N GLU A 332 1.48 -20.28 -1.11
CA GLU A 332 0.91 -20.15 -2.45
C GLU A 332 1.98 -20.31 -3.55
N LEU A 333 3.23 -19.95 -3.31
CA LEU A 333 4.33 -20.15 -4.25
C LEU A 333 4.60 -21.64 -4.52
N GLN A 334 4.39 -22.52 -3.53
CA GLN A 334 4.51 -23.96 -3.71
C GLN A 334 3.56 -24.49 -4.81
N LYS A 335 2.37 -23.89 -4.95
CA LYS A 335 1.41 -24.28 -5.99
C LYS A 335 1.88 -23.89 -7.40
N LEU A 336 2.72 -22.85 -7.48
CA LEU A 336 3.38 -22.42 -8.71
C LEU A 336 4.64 -23.26 -9.03
N GLY A 337 4.95 -24.28 -8.23
CA GLY A 337 6.15 -25.11 -8.37
C GLY A 337 7.41 -24.45 -7.77
N THR A 338 7.29 -23.46 -6.92
CA THR A 338 8.44 -22.81 -6.29
C THR A 338 8.51 -23.16 -4.81
N GLU A 339 9.47 -24.01 -4.45
CA GLU A 339 9.80 -24.28 -3.06
C GLU A 339 10.54 -23.09 -2.46
N THR A 340 10.11 -22.64 -1.30
CA THR A 340 10.70 -21.47 -0.62
C THR A 340 10.98 -21.77 0.85
N GLU A 341 11.87 -21.00 1.43
CA GLU A 341 12.10 -20.92 2.87
C GLU A 341 11.81 -19.51 3.35
N ILE A 342 11.27 -19.39 4.56
CA ILE A 342 10.97 -18.10 5.21
C ILE A 342 11.58 -18.02 6.61
N THR A 343 12.00 -16.81 6.97
CA THR A 343 12.34 -16.42 8.35
C THR A 343 11.33 -15.38 8.83
N ASP A 344 11.59 -14.69 9.92
CA ASP A 344 10.71 -13.60 10.39
C ASP A 344 10.63 -12.41 9.42
N SER A 345 11.65 -12.21 8.58
CA SER A 345 11.75 -11.04 7.71
C SER A 345 12.30 -11.33 6.31
N THR A 346 12.47 -12.60 5.95
CA THR A 346 13.09 -12.98 4.67
C THR A 346 12.31 -14.12 4.01
N ILE A 347 12.27 -14.12 2.68
CA ILE A 347 11.85 -15.26 1.85
C ILE A 347 12.92 -15.55 0.82
N ARG A 348 13.25 -16.83 0.60
CA ARG A 348 14.16 -17.25 -0.46
C ARG A 348 13.61 -18.45 -1.22
N SER A 349 13.87 -18.51 -2.51
CA SER A 349 13.60 -19.70 -3.32
C SER A 349 14.67 -20.78 -3.07
N VAL A 350 14.25 -22.04 -3.04
CA VAL A 350 15.11 -23.22 -2.86
C VAL A 350 15.19 -24.02 -4.16
N ARG A 351 14.03 -24.29 -4.76
CA ARG A 351 13.92 -25.11 -5.95
C ARG A 351 12.72 -24.70 -6.80
N PHE A 352 12.79 -24.96 -8.09
CA PHE A 352 11.72 -24.77 -9.05
C PHE A 352 11.33 -26.13 -9.67
N ASP A 353 10.07 -26.49 -9.49
CA ASP A 353 9.44 -27.67 -10.06
C ASP A 353 8.37 -27.24 -11.10
N GLU A 354 7.60 -28.17 -11.61
CA GLU A 354 6.44 -27.85 -12.45
C GLU A 354 5.25 -27.39 -11.58
N PRO A 355 4.49 -26.39 -12.02
CA PRO A 355 3.29 -25.93 -11.31
C PRO A 355 2.24 -27.04 -11.21
N GLN A 356 1.46 -27.02 -10.11
CA GLN A 356 0.32 -27.94 -9.93
C GLN A 356 -0.63 -27.92 -11.12
N GLU A 357 -1.36 -29.03 -11.38
CA GLU A 357 -2.32 -29.10 -12.48
C GLU A 357 -3.48 -28.12 -12.30
N ASN A 358 -4.08 -28.08 -11.12
CA ASN A 358 -5.20 -27.21 -10.77
C ASN A 358 -4.73 -26.20 -9.72
N ILE A 359 -4.34 -25.01 -10.17
CA ILE A 359 -3.86 -23.95 -9.27
C ILE A 359 -5.07 -23.18 -8.73
N SER A 360 -5.27 -23.26 -7.42
CA SER A 360 -6.23 -22.40 -6.70
C SER A 360 -5.49 -21.57 -5.66
N ILE A 361 -5.46 -20.26 -5.87
CA ILE A 361 -4.76 -19.30 -5.01
C ILE A 361 -5.71 -18.83 -3.92
N LYS A 362 -5.36 -19.11 -2.69
CA LYS A 362 -6.03 -18.61 -1.50
C LYS A 362 -5.59 -17.17 -1.23
N THR A 363 -6.55 -16.28 -1.05
CA THR A 363 -6.24 -14.86 -0.89
C THR A 363 -6.00 -14.44 0.56
N TYR A 364 -6.42 -15.25 1.53
CA TYR A 364 -6.30 -14.93 2.96
C TYR A 364 -6.92 -13.58 3.34
N GLN A 365 -7.98 -13.18 2.64
CA GLN A 365 -8.63 -11.87 2.76
C GLN A 365 -7.67 -10.68 2.49
N ASP A 366 -6.64 -10.91 1.70
CA ASP A 366 -5.64 -9.91 1.31
C ASP A 366 -5.68 -9.66 -0.20
N HIS A 367 -5.94 -8.43 -0.57
CA HIS A 367 -6.01 -7.97 -1.96
C HIS A 367 -4.70 -8.18 -2.73
N ARG A 368 -3.54 -8.04 -2.05
CA ARG A 368 -2.24 -8.22 -2.70
C ARG A 368 -2.00 -9.68 -3.09
N MET A 369 -2.51 -10.64 -2.33
CA MET A 369 -2.43 -12.05 -2.72
C MET A 369 -3.20 -12.31 -4.02
N ALA A 370 -4.41 -11.75 -4.16
CA ALA A 370 -5.16 -11.90 -5.40
C ALA A 370 -4.43 -11.28 -6.61
N MET A 371 -4.03 -10.01 -6.47
CA MET A 371 -3.49 -9.24 -7.59
C MET A 371 -2.06 -9.64 -7.98
N SER A 372 -1.22 -10.02 -7.01
CA SER A 372 0.15 -10.44 -7.29
C SER A 372 0.23 -11.78 -8.01
N PHE A 373 -0.73 -12.69 -7.78
CA PHE A 373 -0.76 -14.00 -8.43
C PHE A 373 -1.47 -13.97 -9.79
N ALA A 374 -2.34 -12.99 -10.05
CA ALA A 374 -3.07 -12.88 -11.32
C ALA A 374 -2.16 -12.92 -12.58
N PRO A 375 -0.97 -12.26 -12.62
CA PRO A 375 -0.08 -12.29 -13.78
C PRO A 375 0.38 -13.70 -14.18
N PHE A 376 0.35 -14.67 -13.26
CA PHE A 376 0.71 -16.06 -13.57
C PHE A 376 -0.22 -16.71 -14.61
N CYS A 377 -1.39 -16.12 -14.88
CA CYS A 377 -2.27 -16.56 -15.98
C CYS A 377 -1.61 -16.52 -17.38
N LEU A 378 -0.53 -15.75 -17.54
CA LEU A 378 0.27 -15.77 -18.76
C LEU A 378 1.12 -17.04 -18.90
N VAL A 379 1.38 -17.76 -17.81
CA VAL A 379 2.14 -19.02 -17.76
C VAL A 379 1.20 -20.20 -17.77
N LYS A 380 0.23 -20.24 -16.85
CA LYS A 380 -0.74 -21.33 -16.68
C LYS A 380 -2.06 -20.79 -16.14
N GLU A 381 -3.17 -21.49 -16.42
CA GLU A 381 -4.47 -21.15 -15.83
C GLU A 381 -4.46 -21.30 -14.32
N LEU A 382 -5.22 -20.43 -13.62
CA LEU A 382 -5.37 -20.48 -12.17
C LEU A 382 -6.73 -19.91 -11.74
N THR A 383 -7.12 -20.23 -10.51
CA THR A 383 -8.31 -19.68 -9.86
C THR A 383 -7.89 -18.82 -8.67
N ILE A 384 -8.47 -17.64 -8.53
CA ILE A 384 -8.36 -16.79 -7.33
C ILE A 384 -9.61 -17.06 -6.48
N GLU A 385 -9.44 -17.53 -5.23
CA GLU A 385 -10.56 -18.02 -4.41
C GLU A 385 -11.56 -16.94 -4.01
N ASP A 386 -11.08 -15.77 -3.65
CA ASP A 386 -11.91 -14.60 -3.29
C ASP A 386 -11.47 -13.40 -4.11
N GLU A 387 -12.16 -13.17 -5.23
CA GLU A 387 -11.85 -12.07 -6.15
C GLU A 387 -12.20 -10.68 -5.61
N ASN A 388 -13.14 -10.59 -4.66
CA ASN A 388 -13.64 -9.31 -4.16
C ASN A 388 -12.65 -8.62 -3.21
N VAL A 389 -11.64 -9.33 -2.72
CA VAL A 389 -10.61 -8.73 -1.87
C VAL A 389 -9.87 -7.56 -2.54
N VAL A 390 -9.89 -7.47 -3.86
CA VAL A 390 -9.26 -6.36 -4.62
C VAL A 390 -9.92 -5.01 -4.36
N GLU A 391 -11.22 -5.00 -4.00
CA GLU A 391 -11.98 -3.78 -3.69
C GLU A 391 -11.32 -2.93 -2.59
N LYS A 392 -10.59 -3.58 -1.71
CA LYS A 392 -9.87 -2.94 -0.62
C LYS A 392 -8.89 -1.85 -1.09
N SER A 393 -8.23 -2.04 -2.25
CA SER A 393 -7.25 -1.09 -2.75
C SER A 393 -7.36 -0.78 -4.24
N TYR A 394 -7.90 -1.68 -5.06
CA TYR A 394 -8.02 -1.51 -6.50
C TYR A 394 -9.32 -2.16 -7.03
N PRO A 395 -10.48 -1.53 -6.83
CA PRO A 395 -11.78 -2.11 -7.22
C PRO A 395 -11.89 -2.47 -8.71
N MET A 396 -11.23 -1.69 -9.58
CA MET A 396 -11.27 -1.86 -11.04
C MET A 396 -10.27 -2.89 -11.58
N PHE A 397 -9.53 -3.59 -10.71
CA PHE A 397 -8.42 -4.47 -11.13
C PHE A 397 -8.82 -5.51 -12.18
N TRP A 398 -9.94 -6.21 -11.97
CA TRP A 398 -10.38 -7.24 -12.92
C TRP A 398 -10.82 -6.68 -14.26
N GLU A 399 -11.49 -5.53 -14.26
CA GLU A 399 -11.90 -4.85 -15.50
C GLU A 399 -10.68 -4.34 -16.27
N ASP A 400 -9.70 -3.78 -15.58
CA ASP A 400 -8.45 -3.32 -16.20
C ASP A 400 -7.61 -4.48 -16.71
N LEU A 401 -7.65 -5.62 -16.03
CA LEU A 401 -7.00 -6.84 -16.48
C LEU A 401 -7.61 -7.36 -17.80
N GLU A 402 -8.94 -7.37 -17.93
CA GLU A 402 -9.64 -7.76 -19.16
C GLU A 402 -9.27 -6.89 -20.36
N LYS A 403 -8.90 -5.62 -20.16
CA LYS A 403 -8.44 -4.73 -21.23
C LYS A 403 -7.08 -5.11 -21.81
N ILE A 404 -6.24 -5.79 -21.05
CA ILE A 404 -4.87 -6.14 -21.45
C ILE A 404 -4.68 -7.62 -21.81
N LEU A 405 -5.67 -8.48 -21.56
CA LEU A 405 -5.58 -9.92 -21.83
C LEU A 405 -6.37 -10.33 -23.07
N ILE A 406 -5.88 -11.34 -23.76
CA ILE A 406 -6.60 -12.12 -24.78
C ILE A 406 -6.63 -13.56 -24.31
N SER A 407 -7.83 -14.12 -24.08
CA SER A 407 -7.97 -15.56 -23.82
C SER A 407 -7.74 -16.35 -25.12
N ASN A 408 -7.10 -17.51 -25.02
CA ASN A 408 -6.79 -18.34 -26.20
C ASN A 408 -8.02 -18.87 -26.94
N ILE A 409 -9.23 -18.74 -26.40
CA ILE A 409 -10.49 -19.20 -27.00
C ILE A 409 -10.92 -18.33 -28.20
N THR A 410 -10.47 -17.09 -28.29
CA THR A 410 -10.88 -16.16 -29.37
C THR A 410 -10.17 -16.40 -30.69
N GLU A 411 -9.06 -17.17 -30.72
CA GLU A 411 -8.30 -17.44 -31.96
C GLU A 411 -8.86 -18.60 -32.83
N ILE A 412 -9.78 -19.41 -32.30
CA ILE A 412 -10.30 -20.59 -33.06
C ILE A 412 -11.40 -20.22 -34.08
N ASN A 413 -11.99 -19.03 -34.02
CA ASN A 413 -13.14 -18.65 -34.84
C ASN A 413 -12.84 -17.74 -36.04
N VAL A 414 -11.60 -17.47 -36.39
CA VAL A 414 -11.27 -16.55 -37.51
C VAL A 414 -10.79 -17.26 -38.78
N ASN A 415 -10.54 -18.57 -38.74
CA ASN A 415 -9.99 -19.32 -39.89
C ASN A 415 -10.93 -20.35 -40.54
N THR A 416 -12.25 -20.11 -40.48
CA THR A 416 -13.17 -20.90 -41.33
C THR A 416 -14.26 -19.98 -41.88
N LYS A 417 -13.93 -19.21 -42.95
CA LYS A 417 -14.80 -18.94 -44.07
C LYS A 417 -14.01 -18.43 -45.27
#